data_823071aeb2e6cdb72589229db9ce37df
#
_entry.id   823071aeb2e6cdb72589229db9ce37df
#
_cell.length_a   1.000
_cell.length_b   1.000
_cell.length_c   1.000
_cell.angle_alpha   90.00
_cell.angle_beta   90.00
_cell.angle_gamma   90.00
#
_symmetry.space_group_name_H-M   'P 1'
#
loop_
_entity.id
_entity.type
_entity.pdbx_description
1 polymer ?
#
loop_
_entity_poly.entity_id
_entity_poly.type
_entity_poly.pdbx_seq_one_letter_code
_entity_poly.pdbx_strand_id
1 'polypeptide(L)'
;MPTTARHVTTARPPTGVATRRSRLLTHPSFALAAILTVQLMVVLDVSIVNIALPDIRTALGFSPTDLSWVVNAYTLVFGGLLLLGARAGDLLGRRRTLVAGVALFTAASLVGGFAESGTMLLVARAVQGVGAALASPSALALLMTAFPAPKERLRALGLYTAVSIGGSAVGLVAGGALVQWSGCCSSWSWWLR
;
A
#
# COMPACT_ATOMS: atom_id res chain seq x y z
N MET A 1 15.52 -68.54 -22.51
CA MET A 1 15.98 -67.12 -22.40
C MET A 1 15.37 -66.56 -21.16
N PRO A 2 16.12 -66.25 -20.10
CA PRO A 2 15.58 -65.68 -18.86
C PRO A 2 15.58 -64.15 -18.96
N THR A 3 14.40 -63.56 -18.76
CA THR A 3 14.16 -62.14 -18.73
C THR A 3 14.66 -61.58 -17.41
N THR A 4 15.71 -60.75 -17.44
CA THR A 4 16.29 -60.07 -16.30
C THR A 4 15.42 -58.89 -15.89
N ALA A 5 14.66 -59.01 -14.78
CA ALA A 5 13.96 -57.94 -14.16
C ALA A 5 14.95 -56.93 -13.57
N ARG A 6 15.01 -55.71 -14.14
CA ARG A 6 15.77 -54.59 -13.53
C ARG A 6 15.00 -54.09 -12.32
N HIS A 7 15.60 -54.28 -11.15
CA HIS A 7 15.23 -53.57 -9.91
C HIS A 7 15.46 -52.06 -10.08
N VAL A 8 14.39 -51.33 -10.23
CA VAL A 8 14.40 -49.87 -10.16
C VAL A 8 14.54 -49.52 -8.66
N THR A 9 15.73 -49.17 -8.24
CA THR A 9 16.00 -48.62 -6.92
C THR A 9 15.38 -47.20 -6.86
N THR A 10 14.25 -47.04 -6.21
CA THR A 10 13.65 -45.75 -5.91
C THR A 10 14.52 -45.04 -4.88
N ALA A 11 15.36 -44.12 -5.34
CA ALA A 11 16.12 -43.24 -4.49
C ALA A 11 15.16 -42.36 -3.67
N ARG A 12 15.19 -42.57 -2.35
CA ARG A 12 14.48 -41.76 -1.37
C ARG A 12 14.97 -40.30 -1.48
N PRO A 13 14.11 -39.31 -1.66
CA PRO A 13 14.54 -37.91 -1.68
C PRO A 13 15.17 -37.55 -0.31
N PRO A 14 16.23 -36.75 -0.30
CA PRO A 14 16.87 -36.35 0.95
C PRO A 14 15.84 -35.52 1.78
N THR A 15 15.66 -35.95 3.03
CA THR A 15 14.92 -35.19 4.05
C THR A 15 15.67 -33.91 4.33
N GLY A 16 15.40 -32.88 3.49
CA GLY A 16 15.97 -31.56 3.59
C GLY A 16 15.45 -30.85 4.83
N VAL A 17 16.40 -30.37 5.57
CA VAL A 17 16.35 -29.49 6.72
C VAL A 17 15.27 -28.40 6.51
N ALA A 18 14.09 -28.62 7.07
CA ALA A 18 13.06 -27.61 7.15
C ALA A 18 13.53 -26.54 8.13
N THR A 19 14.01 -25.43 7.59
CA THR A 19 14.29 -24.21 8.33
C THR A 19 13.05 -23.73 9.07
N ARG A 20 13.05 -23.92 10.38
CA ARG A 20 12.00 -23.63 11.36
C ARG A 20 11.79 -22.11 11.59
N ARG A 21 12.08 -21.26 10.60
CA ARG A 21 12.01 -19.80 10.70
C ARG A 21 10.90 -19.24 9.82
N SER A 22 9.65 -19.41 10.19
CA SER A 22 8.55 -18.52 9.76
C SER A 22 7.13 -19.04 10.05
N ARG A 23 6.91 -19.84 11.09
CA ARG A 23 5.57 -20.36 11.41
C ARG A 23 4.58 -19.33 11.95
N LEU A 24 5.02 -18.14 12.32
CA LEU A 24 4.13 -17.09 12.86
C LEU A 24 3.41 -16.25 11.80
N LEU A 25 3.82 -16.33 10.53
CA LEU A 25 3.19 -15.60 9.42
C LEU A 25 2.52 -16.51 8.38
N THR A 26 2.32 -17.78 8.69
CA THR A 26 1.71 -18.78 7.78
C THR A 26 0.20 -18.96 8.00
N HIS A 27 -0.42 -18.22 8.91
CA HIS A 27 -1.88 -18.19 8.97
C HIS A 27 -2.41 -17.32 7.81
N PRO A 28 -3.22 -17.85 6.90
CA PRO A 28 -3.78 -17.12 5.76
C PRO A 28 -4.56 -15.87 6.21
N SER A 29 -5.16 -15.91 7.40
CA SER A 29 -5.86 -14.77 8.00
C SER A 29 -4.94 -13.60 8.32
N PHE A 30 -3.69 -13.85 8.77
CA PHE A 30 -2.75 -12.77 9.09
C PHE A 30 -2.20 -12.11 7.82
N ALA A 31 -1.94 -12.91 6.77
CA ALA A 31 -1.56 -12.38 5.46
C ALA A 31 -2.68 -11.50 4.87
N LEU A 32 -3.93 -11.96 4.96
CA LEU A 32 -5.08 -11.20 4.51
C LEU A 32 -5.22 -9.88 5.27
N ALA A 33 -5.15 -9.91 6.59
CA ALA A 33 -5.22 -8.69 7.41
C ALA A 33 -4.14 -7.68 7.03
N ALA A 34 -2.89 -8.12 6.87
CA ALA A 34 -1.79 -7.26 6.45
C ALA A 34 -2.04 -6.62 5.06
N ILE A 35 -2.51 -7.41 4.08
CA ILE A 35 -2.83 -6.94 2.73
C ILE A 35 -3.97 -5.90 2.77
N LEU A 36 -5.03 -6.17 3.54
CA LEU A 36 -6.17 -5.26 3.69
C LEU A 36 -5.77 -3.96 4.39
N THR A 37 -4.86 -4.02 5.38
CA THR A 37 -4.31 -2.83 6.04
C THR A 37 -3.52 -1.96 5.07
N VAL A 38 -2.67 -2.56 4.23
CA VAL A 38 -1.92 -1.82 3.19
C VAL A 38 -2.87 -1.18 2.19
N GLN A 39 -3.90 -1.90 1.75
CA GLN A 39 -4.91 -1.36 0.84
C GLN A 39 -5.66 -0.19 1.47
N LEU A 40 -6.09 -0.35 2.71
CA LEU A 40 -6.78 0.70 3.46
C LEU A 40 -5.90 1.95 3.60
N MET A 41 -4.61 1.79 3.95
CA MET A 41 -3.65 2.88 4.08
C MET A 41 -3.52 3.69 2.78
N VAL A 42 -3.37 3.03 1.64
CA VAL A 42 -3.27 3.69 0.32
C VAL A 42 -4.56 4.44 -0.03
N VAL A 43 -5.71 3.83 0.23
CA VAL A 43 -7.02 4.44 -0.07
C VAL A 43 -7.31 5.63 0.82
N LEU A 44 -7.02 5.52 2.12
CA LEU A 44 -7.18 6.62 3.08
C LEU A 44 -6.30 7.82 2.72
N ASP A 45 -5.03 7.58 2.36
CA ASP A 45 -4.10 8.64 1.96
C ASP A 45 -4.65 9.46 0.78
N VAL A 46 -5.09 8.79 -0.28
CA VAL A 46 -5.67 9.46 -1.45
C VAL A 46 -6.93 10.25 -1.07
N SER A 47 -7.80 9.66 -0.24
CA SER A 47 -9.08 10.30 0.15
C SER A 47 -8.84 11.52 1.03
N ILE A 48 -7.98 11.42 2.04
CA ILE A 48 -7.67 12.51 2.98
C ILE A 48 -7.02 13.68 2.25
N VAL A 49 -6.05 13.42 1.36
CA VAL A 49 -5.38 14.49 0.61
C VAL A 49 -6.36 15.24 -0.29
N ASN A 50 -7.28 14.54 -0.97
CA ASN A 50 -8.29 15.20 -1.80
C ASN A 50 -9.18 16.18 -1.00
N ILE A 51 -9.51 15.85 0.25
CA ILE A 51 -10.28 16.73 1.12
C ILE A 51 -9.43 17.88 1.65
N ALA A 52 -8.16 17.62 1.97
CA ALA A 52 -7.26 18.61 2.52
C ALA A 52 -6.73 19.62 1.47
N LEU A 53 -6.98 19.40 0.18
CA LEU A 53 -6.50 20.30 -0.90
C LEU A 53 -6.80 21.79 -0.66
N PRO A 54 -8.00 22.22 -0.23
CA PRO A 54 -8.28 23.62 0.03
C PRO A 54 -7.40 24.22 1.13
N ASP A 55 -7.19 23.46 2.22
CA ASP A 55 -6.38 23.90 3.35
C ASP A 55 -4.89 23.92 2.99
N ILE A 56 -4.41 22.93 2.25
CA ILE A 56 -3.05 22.89 1.70
C ILE A 56 -2.78 24.14 0.83
N ARG A 57 -3.77 24.54 0.03
CA ARG A 57 -3.68 25.72 -0.80
C ARG A 57 -3.47 26.98 0.02
N THR A 58 -4.25 27.17 1.08
CA THR A 58 -4.16 28.36 1.93
C THR A 58 -2.93 28.36 2.81
N ALA A 59 -2.51 27.20 3.33
CA ALA A 59 -1.36 27.06 4.21
C ALA A 59 -0.01 27.24 3.49
N LEU A 60 0.13 26.68 2.29
CA LEU A 60 1.38 26.67 1.52
C LEU A 60 1.39 27.67 0.34
N GLY A 61 0.33 28.47 0.16
CA GLY A 61 0.26 29.51 -0.87
C GLY A 61 0.24 28.99 -2.30
N PHE A 62 -0.31 27.78 -2.53
CA PHE A 62 -0.37 27.18 -3.86
C PHE A 62 -1.30 27.98 -4.80
N SER A 63 -0.85 28.17 -6.05
CA SER A 63 -1.75 28.57 -7.13
C SER A 63 -2.77 27.45 -7.44
N PRO A 64 -3.93 27.76 -8.05
CA PRO A 64 -4.88 26.72 -8.46
C PRO A 64 -4.30 25.66 -9.38
N THR A 65 -3.33 26.05 -10.22
CA THR A 65 -2.63 25.15 -11.15
C THR A 65 -1.64 24.24 -10.42
N ASP A 66 -0.90 24.79 -9.46
CA ASP A 66 0.11 24.02 -8.72
C ASP A 66 -0.54 23.00 -7.75
N LEU A 67 -1.74 23.33 -7.24
CA LEU A 67 -2.49 22.44 -6.35
C LEU A 67 -2.81 21.09 -7.01
N SER A 68 -3.11 21.08 -8.30
CA SER A 68 -3.37 19.83 -9.04
C SER A 68 -2.13 18.93 -9.11
N TRP A 69 -0.92 19.49 -9.01
CA TRP A 69 0.30 18.70 -8.98
C TRP A 69 0.46 17.88 -7.70
N VAL A 70 -0.17 18.26 -6.60
CA VAL A 70 -0.16 17.46 -5.36
C VAL A 70 -0.77 16.07 -5.58
N VAL A 71 -1.84 15.98 -6.37
CA VAL A 71 -2.47 14.71 -6.74
C VAL A 71 -1.75 14.06 -7.93
N ASN A 72 -1.41 14.87 -8.95
CA ASN A 72 -0.81 14.37 -10.17
C ASN A 72 0.60 13.80 -9.94
N ALA A 73 1.43 14.37 -9.07
CA ALA A 73 2.75 13.85 -8.75
C ALA A 73 2.68 12.41 -8.21
N TYR A 74 1.76 12.16 -7.30
CA TYR A 74 1.51 10.80 -6.80
C TYR A 74 1.02 9.87 -7.91
N THR A 75 -0.05 10.27 -8.62
CA THR A 75 -0.71 9.42 -9.63
C THR A 75 0.20 9.09 -10.80
N LEU A 76 0.99 10.05 -11.28
CA LEU A 76 1.91 9.89 -12.38
C LEU A 76 3.03 8.91 -12.03
N VAL A 77 3.65 9.08 -10.86
CA VAL A 77 4.71 8.20 -10.38
C VAL A 77 4.17 6.81 -10.08
N PHE A 78 3.03 6.72 -9.39
CA PHE A 78 2.35 5.46 -9.11
C PHE A 78 2.04 4.68 -10.40
N GLY A 79 1.35 5.31 -11.35
CA GLY A 79 0.96 4.66 -12.61
C GLY A 79 2.18 4.31 -13.49
N GLY A 80 3.15 5.22 -13.60
CA GLY A 80 4.37 5.01 -14.40
C GLY A 80 5.26 3.88 -13.86
N LEU A 81 5.32 3.71 -12.54
CA LEU A 81 6.15 2.68 -11.91
C LEU A 81 5.41 1.38 -11.56
N LEU A 82 4.11 1.29 -11.82
CA LEU A 82 3.30 0.12 -11.44
C LEU A 82 3.85 -1.19 -12.04
N LEU A 83 4.23 -1.17 -13.32
CA LEU A 83 4.81 -2.34 -14.00
C LEU A 83 6.20 -2.69 -13.43
N LEU A 84 6.98 -1.68 -13.11
CA LEU A 84 8.30 -1.86 -12.50
C LEU A 84 8.17 -2.44 -11.10
N GLY A 85 7.19 -1.99 -10.32
CA GLY A 85 6.86 -2.53 -9.01
C GLY A 85 6.43 -3.99 -9.06
N ALA A 86 5.63 -4.39 -10.04
CA ALA A 86 5.26 -5.78 -10.28
C ALA A 86 6.51 -6.64 -10.58
N ARG A 87 7.40 -6.17 -11.46
CA ARG A 87 8.65 -6.85 -11.79
C ARG A 87 9.60 -6.94 -10.59
N ALA A 88 9.71 -5.87 -9.80
CA ALA A 88 10.50 -5.87 -8.58
C ALA A 88 9.99 -6.94 -7.59
N GLY A 89 8.67 -7.09 -7.47
CA GLY A 89 8.04 -8.15 -6.67
C GLY A 89 8.39 -9.56 -7.13
N ASP A 90 8.50 -9.79 -8.43
CA ASP A 90 8.87 -11.10 -8.98
C ASP A 90 10.38 -11.42 -8.82
N LEU A 91 11.26 -10.40 -8.93
CA LEU A 91 12.72 -10.57 -8.83
C LEU A 91 13.22 -10.59 -7.39
N LEU A 92 12.77 -9.67 -6.54
CA LEU A 92 13.24 -9.48 -5.17
C LEU A 92 12.42 -10.28 -4.14
N GLY A 93 11.28 -10.81 -4.58
CA GLY A 93 10.32 -11.50 -3.74
C GLY A 93 9.20 -10.60 -3.23
N ARG A 94 7.96 -10.97 -3.51
CA ARG A 94 6.73 -10.20 -3.27
C ARG A 94 6.60 -9.65 -1.85
N ARG A 95 6.97 -10.46 -0.84
CA ARG A 95 6.93 -10.04 0.57
C ARG A 95 7.92 -8.94 0.90
N ARG A 96 9.15 -9.03 0.37
CA ARG A 96 10.20 -8.02 0.61
C ARG A 96 9.81 -6.72 -0.06
N THR A 97 9.34 -6.79 -1.30
CA THR A 97 8.89 -5.64 -2.08
C THR A 97 7.68 -4.96 -1.42
N LEU A 98 6.71 -5.73 -0.89
CA LEU A 98 5.59 -5.19 -0.13
C LEU A 98 6.08 -4.40 1.09
N VAL A 99 6.94 -5.00 1.93
CA VAL A 99 7.44 -4.36 3.15
C VAL A 99 8.25 -3.10 2.81
N ALA A 100 9.12 -3.16 1.80
CA ALA A 100 9.89 -2.00 1.34
C ALA A 100 8.98 -0.88 0.82
N GLY A 101 7.95 -1.23 0.01
CA GLY A 101 6.97 -0.28 -0.49
C GLY A 101 6.19 0.41 0.62
N VAL A 102 5.70 -0.36 1.61
CA VAL A 102 4.97 0.17 2.77
C VAL A 102 5.89 1.06 3.62
N ALA A 103 7.13 0.64 3.89
CA ALA A 103 8.08 1.43 4.66
C ALA A 103 8.38 2.77 3.97
N LEU A 104 8.63 2.74 2.65
CA LEU A 104 8.87 3.94 1.86
C LEU A 104 7.66 4.86 1.84
N PHE A 105 6.46 4.30 1.64
CA PHE A 105 5.22 5.06 1.67
C PHE A 105 5.01 5.74 3.03
N THR A 106 5.17 5.01 4.13
CA THR A 106 4.99 5.54 5.48
C THR A 106 6.01 6.62 5.80
N ALA A 107 7.29 6.42 5.45
CA ALA A 107 8.33 7.44 5.64
C ALA A 107 8.02 8.71 4.85
N ALA A 108 7.61 8.57 3.58
CA ALA A 108 7.22 9.71 2.76
C ALA A 108 5.95 10.41 3.27
N SER A 109 4.97 9.66 3.82
CA SER A 109 3.78 10.23 4.47
C SER A 109 4.16 11.07 5.69
N LEU A 110 5.09 10.59 6.51
CA LEU A 110 5.59 11.37 7.66
C LEU A 110 6.26 12.66 7.20
N VAL A 111 7.15 12.59 6.20
CA VAL A 111 7.82 13.78 5.64
C VAL A 111 6.80 14.76 5.05
N GLY A 112 5.79 14.25 4.32
CA GLY A 112 4.72 15.06 3.77
C GLY A 112 3.84 15.74 4.83
N GLY A 113 3.62 15.07 5.96
CA GLY A 113 2.87 15.63 7.09
C GLY A 113 3.57 16.79 7.80
N PHE A 114 4.90 16.86 7.71
CA PHE A 114 5.73 17.97 8.23
C PHE A 114 6.19 18.92 7.12
N ALA A 115 5.56 18.93 5.96
CA ALA A 115 5.98 19.77 4.85
C ALA A 115 5.69 21.25 5.13
N GLU A 116 6.76 22.06 5.18
CA GLU A 116 6.70 23.51 5.34
C GLU A 116 6.70 24.26 4.00
N SER A 117 6.92 23.55 2.90
CA SER A 117 6.93 24.12 1.54
C SER A 117 6.19 23.24 0.54
N GLY A 118 5.61 23.89 -0.49
CA GLY A 118 4.92 23.17 -1.56
C GLY A 118 5.81 22.17 -2.29
N THR A 119 7.07 22.52 -2.52
CA THR A 119 8.04 21.62 -3.17
C THR A 119 8.32 20.37 -2.34
N MET A 120 8.45 20.53 -1.01
CA MET A 120 8.66 19.40 -0.09
C MET A 120 7.46 18.46 -0.12
N LEU A 121 6.23 19.01 -0.13
CA LEU A 121 5.01 18.22 -0.25
C LEU A 121 4.95 17.47 -1.58
N LEU A 122 5.27 18.11 -2.72
CA LEU A 122 5.28 17.48 -4.04
C LEU A 122 6.28 16.33 -4.12
N VAL A 123 7.50 16.51 -3.59
CA VAL A 123 8.51 15.46 -3.55
C VAL A 123 8.04 14.30 -2.67
N ALA A 124 7.48 14.58 -1.50
CA ALA A 124 6.91 13.55 -0.63
C ALA A 124 5.81 12.76 -1.33
N ARG A 125 4.90 13.42 -2.07
CA ARG A 125 3.85 12.78 -2.87
C ARG A 125 4.42 11.88 -3.99
N ALA A 126 5.47 12.34 -4.68
CA ALA A 126 6.15 11.52 -5.67
C ALA A 126 6.77 10.25 -5.05
N VAL A 127 7.46 10.39 -3.91
CA VAL A 127 8.06 9.25 -3.19
C VAL A 127 6.98 8.30 -2.63
N GLN A 128 5.85 8.81 -2.14
CA GLN A 128 4.69 8.00 -1.78
C GLN A 128 4.18 7.19 -2.98
N GLY A 129 4.12 7.80 -4.17
CA GLY A 129 3.76 7.11 -5.41
C GLY A 129 4.67 5.93 -5.73
N VAL A 130 5.99 6.06 -5.53
CA VAL A 130 6.95 4.94 -5.65
C VAL A 130 6.62 3.83 -4.64
N GLY A 131 6.42 4.18 -3.38
CA GLY A 131 6.07 3.22 -2.32
C GLY A 131 4.79 2.44 -2.64
N ALA A 132 3.74 3.15 -3.07
CA ALA A 132 2.48 2.54 -3.47
C ALA A 132 2.62 1.63 -4.70
N ALA A 133 3.42 2.03 -5.70
CA ALA A 133 3.67 1.24 -6.91
C ALA A 133 4.41 -0.08 -6.61
N LEU A 134 5.24 -0.13 -5.59
CA LEU A 134 5.88 -1.36 -5.10
C LEU A 134 4.90 -2.21 -4.28
N ALA A 135 4.11 -1.58 -3.41
CA ALA A 135 3.23 -2.27 -2.47
C ALA A 135 2.00 -2.89 -3.13
N SER A 136 1.28 -2.15 -3.98
CA SER A 136 -0.02 -2.55 -4.52
C SER A 136 0.02 -3.85 -5.35
N PRO A 137 0.89 -4.01 -6.38
CA PRO A 137 0.94 -5.25 -7.15
C PRO A 137 1.47 -6.42 -6.31
N SER A 138 2.38 -6.16 -5.37
CA SER A 138 2.91 -7.17 -4.45
C SER A 138 1.84 -7.67 -3.47
N ALA A 139 0.97 -6.78 -2.97
CA ALA A 139 -0.15 -7.12 -2.10
C ALA A 139 -1.16 -8.02 -2.82
N LEU A 140 -1.56 -7.65 -4.04
CA LEU A 140 -2.50 -8.44 -4.84
C LEU A 140 -1.91 -9.81 -5.22
N ALA A 141 -0.64 -9.87 -5.60
CA ALA A 141 0.05 -11.11 -5.92
C ALA A 141 0.18 -12.04 -4.71
N LEU A 142 0.44 -11.49 -3.50
CA LEU A 142 0.46 -12.26 -2.26
C LEU A 142 -0.94 -12.79 -1.91
N LEU A 143 -1.99 -12.00 -2.12
CA LEU A 143 -3.37 -12.45 -1.92
C LEU A 143 -3.69 -13.66 -2.81
N MET A 144 -3.33 -13.60 -4.10
CA MET A 144 -3.55 -14.69 -5.04
C MET A 144 -2.81 -15.99 -4.68
N THR A 145 -1.62 -15.85 -4.07
CA THR A 145 -0.81 -17.02 -3.65
C THR A 145 -1.23 -17.57 -2.29
N ALA A 146 -1.76 -16.72 -1.39
CA ALA A 146 -2.21 -17.13 -0.06
C ALA A 146 -3.53 -17.93 -0.11
N PHE A 147 -4.38 -17.70 -1.13
CA PHE A 147 -5.69 -18.35 -1.28
C PHE A 147 -5.77 -19.11 -2.60
N PRO A 148 -5.27 -20.37 -2.67
CA PRO A 148 -5.29 -21.18 -3.88
C PRO A 148 -6.69 -21.67 -4.25
N ALA A 149 -7.58 -21.89 -3.25
CA ALA A 149 -8.94 -22.35 -3.49
C ALA A 149 -9.82 -21.26 -4.11
N PRO A 150 -10.57 -21.54 -5.21
CA PRO A 150 -11.34 -20.51 -5.92
C PRO A 150 -12.36 -19.78 -5.05
N LYS A 151 -13.05 -20.48 -4.15
CA LYS A 151 -14.06 -19.88 -3.24
C LYS A 151 -13.41 -18.94 -2.20
N GLU A 152 -12.27 -19.33 -1.65
CA GLU A 152 -11.55 -18.51 -0.66
C GLU A 152 -10.93 -17.28 -1.32
N ARG A 153 -10.38 -17.44 -2.51
CA ARG A 153 -9.84 -16.33 -3.32
C ARG A 153 -10.91 -15.30 -3.64
N LEU A 154 -12.10 -15.76 -4.05
CA LEU A 154 -13.21 -14.85 -4.34
C LEU A 154 -13.65 -14.07 -3.11
N ARG A 155 -13.70 -14.69 -1.93
CA ARG A 155 -13.99 -14.01 -0.67
C ARG A 155 -12.89 -12.99 -0.31
N ALA A 156 -11.61 -13.35 -0.46
CA ALA A 156 -10.50 -12.46 -0.18
C ALA A 156 -10.49 -11.25 -1.13
N LEU A 157 -10.76 -11.44 -2.41
CA LEU A 157 -10.93 -10.36 -3.39
C LEU A 157 -12.14 -9.48 -3.07
N GLY A 158 -13.26 -10.09 -2.67
CA GLY A 158 -14.44 -9.35 -2.23
C GLY A 158 -14.14 -8.44 -1.03
N LEU A 159 -13.41 -8.95 -0.03
CA LEU A 159 -12.96 -8.14 1.11
C LEU A 159 -11.99 -7.04 0.69
N TYR A 160 -11.04 -7.32 -0.21
CA TYR A 160 -10.12 -6.33 -0.75
C TYR A 160 -10.87 -5.18 -1.44
N THR A 161 -11.87 -5.51 -2.26
CA THR A 161 -12.73 -4.50 -2.92
C THR A 161 -13.60 -3.76 -1.92
N ALA A 162 -14.18 -4.45 -0.94
CA ALA A 162 -14.98 -3.84 0.11
C ALA A 162 -14.17 -2.84 0.95
N VAL A 163 -12.92 -3.17 1.28
CA VAL A 163 -11.99 -2.26 1.99
C VAL A 163 -11.63 -1.06 1.10
N SER A 164 -11.48 -1.25 -0.22
CA SER A 164 -11.19 -0.14 -1.14
C SER A 164 -12.35 0.86 -1.18
N ILE A 165 -13.58 0.39 -1.35
CA ILE A 165 -14.78 1.23 -1.42
C ILE A 165 -15.13 1.82 -0.05
N GLY A 166 -15.17 0.97 0.98
CA GLY A 166 -15.48 1.40 2.35
C GLY A 166 -14.40 2.32 2.92
N GLY A 167 -13.13 2.06 2.61
CA GLY A 167 -11.99 2.89 2.98
C GLY A 167 -12.07 4.29 2.40
N SER A 168 -12.52 4.43 1.14
CA SER A 168 -12.75 5.74 0.53
C SER A 168 -13.83 6.51 1.27
N ALA A 169 -14.96 5.87 1.58
CA ALA A 169 -16.05 6.52 2.32
C ALA A 169 -15.60 6.94 3.73
N VAL A 170 -14.91 6.05 4.45
CA VAL A 170 -14.34 6.37 5.77
C VAL A 170 -13.29 7.48 5.67
N GLY A 171 -12.44 7.46 4.64
CA GLY A 171 -11.43 8.49 4.40
C GLY A 171 -12.05 9.87 4.15
N LEU A 172 -13.17 9.92 3.39
CA LEU A 172 -13.92 11.16 3.17
C LEU A 172 -14.50 11.71 4.48
N VAL A 173 -15.15 10.88 5.29
CA VAL A 173 -15.73 11.30 6.57
C VAL A 173 -14.65 11.71 7.56
N ALA A 174 -13.63 10.87 7.74
CA ALA A 174 -12.54 11.14 8.68
C ALA A 174 -11.71 12.36 8.25
N GLY A 175 -11.39 12.49 6.96
CA GLY A 175 -10.70 13.65 6.42
C GLY A 175 -11.48 14.94 6.62
N GLY A 176 -12.80 14.92 6.32
CA GLY A 176 -13.68 16.08 6.55
C GLY A 176 -13.76 16.48 8.03
N ALA A 177 -13.85 15.50 8.94
CA ALA A 177 -13.85 15.77 10.38
C ALA A 177 -12.52 16.35 10.88
N LEU A 178 -11.39 15.84 10.40
CA LEU A 178 -10.05 16.36 10.74
C LEU A 178 -9.86 17.79 10.25
N VAL A 179 -10.28 18.10 9.02
CA VAL A 179 -10.22 19.43 8.43
C VAL A 179 -11.07 20.42 9.23
N GLN A 180 -12.30 20.05 9.58
CA GLN A 180 -13.16 20.89 10.42
C GLN A 180 -12.57 21.14 11.80
N TRP A 181 -11.94 20.12 12.41
CA TRP A 181 -11.36 20.28 13.74
C TRP A 181 -10.10 21.17 13.71
N SER A 182 -9.23 21.03 12.71
CA SER A 182 -8.09 21.93 12.52
C SER A 182 -8.52 23.36 12.22
N GLY A 183 -9.56 23.56 11.41
CA GLY A 183 -10.17 24.87 11.16
C GLY A 183 -10.79 25.51 12.41
N CYS A 184 -11.40 24.73 13.29
CA CYS A 184 -11.93 25.23 14.57
C CYS A 184 -10.83 25.69 15.53
N CYS A 185 -9.70 24.97 15.58
CA CYS A 185 -8.55 25.40 16.40
C CYS A 185 -7.87 26.67 15.86
N SER A 186 -7.80 26.86 14.54
CA SER A 186 -7.24 28.08 13.94
C SER A 186 -8.15 29.28 14.10
N SER A 187 -9.48 29.11 14.11
CA SER A 187 -10.45 30.18 14.34
C SER A 187 -10.37 30.79 15.75
N TRP A 188 -9.90 30.05 16.73
CA TRP A 188 -9.73 30.58 18.10
C TRP A 188 -8.57 31.56 18.24
N SER A 189 -7.60 31.51 17.34
CA SER A 189 -6.48 32.46 17.34
C SER A 189 -6.87 33.88 16.91
N TRP A 190 -7.98 34.06 16.23
CA TRP A 190 -8.51 35.37 15.80
C TRP A 190 -9.19 36.15 16.93
N TRP A 191 -9.68 35.45 17.98
CA TRP A 191 -10.31 36.10 19.15
C TRP A 191 -9.31 36.61 20.19
N LEU A 192 -8.02 36.27 20.09
CA LEU A 192 -6.97 36.67 21.00
C LEU A 192 -6.09 37.81 20.44
N ARG A 193 -6.42 38.39 19.30
CA ARG A 193 -5.80 39.58 18.75
C ARG A 193 -6.84 40.70 18.63
#